data_48f471312a692eaacdb1443d1fa11bf6
#
_entry.id   48f471312a692eaacdb1443d1fa11bf6
#
_cell.length_a   1.000
_cell.length_b   1.000
_cell.length_c   1.000
_cell.angle_alpha   90.00
_cell.angle_beta   90.00
_cell.angle_gamma   90.00
#
_symmetry.space_group_name_H-M   'P 1'
#
loop_
_entity.id
_entity.type
_entity.pdbx_description
1 polymer ?
#
loop_
_entity_poly.entity_id
_entity_poly.type
_entity_poly.pdbx_seq_one_letter_code
_entity_poly.pdbx_strand_id
1 'polypeptide(L)' 'MNCWHCKTELIWGGDHDISEEEEDYCMVTNLSCPNCSSVVHVYYPKEENEDA' A
#
# COMPACT_ATOMS: atom_id res chain seq x y z
N MET A 1 -5.33 3.15 -8.61
CA MET A 1 -4.31 4.19 -8.34
C MET A 1 -3.40 4.34 -9.52
N ASN A 2 -3.05 5.55 -9.85
CA ASN A 2 -2.17 5.77 -10.98
C ASN A 2 -0.76 6.10 -10.51
N CYS A 3 0.21 5.76 -11.33
CA CYS A 3 1.60 6.03 -11.02
C CYS A 3 1.83 7.53 -10.97
N TRP A 4 2.54 8.02 -9.93
CA TRP A 4 2.76 9.44 -9.81
C TRP A 4 3.83 9.90 -10.79
N HIS A 5 4.60 8.98 -11.36
CA HIS A 5 5.71 9.32 -12.23
C HIS A 5 5.27 9.38 -13.70
N CYS A 6 4.60 8.34 -14.19
CA CYS A 6 4.23 8.29 -15.59
C CYS A 6 2.72 8.24 -15.79
N LYS A 7 1.96 8.24 -14.71
CA LYS A 7 0.51 8.28 -14.77
C LYS A 7 -0.13 7.07 -15.37
N THR A 8 0.59 5.99 -15.46
CA THR A 8 0.02 4.73 -15.93
C THR A 8 -0.69 4.07 -14.76
N GLU A 9 -1.79 3.41 -15.00
CA GLU A 9 -2.52 2.77 -13.95
C GLU A 9 -1.68 1.68 -13.31
N LEU A 10 -1.58 1.66 -12.00
CA LEU A 10 -0.78 0.68 -11.31
C LEU A 10 -1.50 -0.65 -11.23
N ILE A 11 -0.73 -1.73 -11.17
CA ILE A 11 -1.28 -3.06 -11.09
C ILE A 11 -1.19 -3.51 -9.65
N TRP A 12 -2.30 -3.99 -9.10
CA TRP A 12 -2.34 -4.45 -7.73
C TRP A 12 -1.56 -5.75 -7.62
N GLY A 13 -0.61 -5.78 -6.71
CA GLY A 13 0.26 -6.93 -6.55
C GLY A 13 -0.05 -7.78 -5.35
N GLY A 14 -0.98 -7.36 -4.50
CA GLY A 14 -1.36 -8.16 -3.36
C GLY A 14 -1.20 -7.42 -2.07
N ASP A 15 -1.84 -7.93 -1.02
CA ASP A 15 -1.74 -7.35 0.30
C ASP A 15 -0.93 -8.26 1.18
N HIS A 16 -0.28 -7.70 2.18
CA HIS A 16 0.46 -8.48 3.15
C HIS A 16 0.12 -8.00 4.53
N ASP A 17 0.06 -8.92 5.49
CA ASP A 17 -0.19 -8.54 6.86
C ASP A 17 1.11 -8.07 7.47
N ILE A 18 1.05 -7.05 8.29
CA ILE A 18 2.21 -6.55 9.01
C ILE A 18 2.21 -7.18 10.38
N SER A 19 3.39 -7.37 10.95
CA SER A 19 3.52 -8.04 12.22
C SER A 19 2.67 -7.38 13.29
N GLU A 20 2.16 -8.15 14.22
CA GLU A 20 1.39 -7.57 15.28
C GLU A 20 2.21 -6.69 16.16
N GLU A 21 3.51 -6.77 16.08
CA GLU A 21 4.35 -5.90 16.87
C GLU A 21 4.32 -4.49 16.33
N GLU A 22 3.88 -4.28 15.10
CA GLU A 22 3.79 -2.96 14.54
C GLU A 22 2.56 -2.30 15.12
N GLU A 23 2.69 -1.10 15.68
CA GLU A 23 1.58 -0.47 16.31
C GLU A 23 0.89 0.52 15.44
N ASP A 24 1.49 0.99 14.37
CA ASP A 24 0.90 2.01 13.56
C ASP A 24 0.12 1.48 12.37
N TYR A 25 0.53 0.36 11.83
CA TYR A 25 -0.09 -0.15 10.62
C TYR A 25 -0.42 -1.61 10.77
N CYS A 26 -1.42 -2.09 10.06
CA CYS A 26 -1.80 -3.49 10.14
C CYS A 26 -1.66 -4.22 8.81
N MET A 27 -1.48 -3.51 7.71
CA MET A 27 -1.45 -4.15 6.42
C MET A 27 -0.77 -3.27 5.41
N VAL A 28 -0.18 -3.84 4.40
CA VAL A 28 0.45 -3.09 3.34
C VAL A 28 0.02 -3.69 2.00
N THR A 29 -0.28 -2.84 1.03
CA THR A 29 -0.66 -3.27 -0.30
C THR A 29 0.46 -2.91 -1.25
N ASN A 30 0.82 -3.84 -2.12
CA ASN A 30 1.86 -3.59 -3.10
C ASN A 30 1.25 -3.30 -4.44
N LEU A 31 1.73 -2.26 -5.11
CA LEU A 31 1.29 -1.97 -6.46
C LEU A 31 2.54 -1.74 -7.31
N SER A 32 2.46 -2.03 -8.58
CA SER A 32 3.61 -1.83 -9.45
C SER A 32 3.14 -1.20 -10.74
N CYS A 33 4.04 -0.44 -11.36
CA CYS A 33 3.75 0.22 -12.61
C CYS A 33 4.31 -0.59 -13.76
N PRO A 34 3.50 -0.98 -14.72
CA PRO A 34 4.02 -1.79 -15.81
C PRO A 34 4.79 -0.97 -16.84
N ASN A 35 4.75 0.35 -16.72
CA ASN A 35 5.43 1.19 -17.68
C ASN A 35 6.81 1.62 -17.22
N CYS A 36 6.94 2.15 -16.03
CA CYS A 36 8.24 2.63 -15.57
C CYS A 36 8.81 1.78 -14.45
N SER A 37 8.18 0.68 -14.13
CA SER A 37 8.69 -0.26 -13.13
C SER A 37 8.74 0.31 -11.73
N SER A 38 8.00 1.35 -11.45
CA SER A 38 7.95 1.89 -10.10
C SER A 38 7.13 0.97 -9.21
N VAL A 39 7.44 0.95 -7.93
CA VAL A 39 6.73 0.13 -6.97
C VAL A 39 6.18 1.04 -5.89
N VAL A 40 4.92 0.83 -5.51
CA VAL A 40 4.26 1.65 -4.52
C VAL A 40 3.77 0.75 -3.40
N HIS A 41 4.02 1.15 -2.16
CA HIS A 41 3.52 0.40 -1.01
C HIS A 41 2.57 1.32 -0.27
N VAL A 42 1.35 0.85 -0.03
CA VAL A 42 0.35 1.63 0.67
C VAL A 42 0.13 0.97 2.02
N TYR A 43 0.37 1.70 3.09
CA TYR A 43 0.24 1.16 4.43
C TYR A 43 -1.11 1.58 5.01
N TYR A 44 -1.79 0.64 5.63
CA TYR A 44 -3.09 0.90 6.23
C TYR A 44 -2.93 1.02 7.73
N PRO A 45 -3.43 2.07 8.33
CA PRO A 45 -3.29 2.25 9.78
C PRO A 45 -4.23 1.32 10.51
N LYS A 46 -3.87 1.01 11.74
CA LYS A 46 -4.75 0.22 12.56
C LYS A 46 -5.95 1.05 12.95
N GLU A 47 -7.09 0.38 13.07
CA GLU A 47 -8.22 1.12 13.32
C GLU A 47 -8.72 1.06 14.67
N GLU A 48 -8.00 0.66 15.57
CA GLU A 48 -8.43 0.53 16.87
C GLU A 48 -8.91 1.74 17.44
N ASN A 49 -8.67 2.80 16.97
CA ASN A 49 -9.04 3.95 17.57
C ASN A 49 -10.09 4.55 16.98
N GLU A 50 -10.58 4.20 16.36
CA GLU A 50 -11.48 4.82 15.82
C GLU A 50 -11.94 5.85 16.33
N ASP A 51 -11.98 6.05 17.09
CA ASP A 51 -12.48 7.01 17.71
C ASP A 51 -12.49 7.98 17.05
N ALA A 52 -12.18 7.81 16.35
CA ALA A 52 -12.18 8.86 15.80
C ALA A 52 -13.14 9.18 15.32
#